data_73f8b13632d9a595ed7cdb14ff9493f8
#
_entry.id   73f8b13632d9a595ed7cdb14ff9493f8
#
_cell.length_a   1.000
_cell.length_b   1.000
_cell.length_c   1.000
_cell.angle_alpha   90.00
_cell.angle_beta   90.00
_cell.angle_gamma   90.00
#
_symmetry.space_group_name_H-M   'P 1'
#
loop_
_entity.id
_entity.type
_entity.pdbx_description
1 polymer ?
#
loop_
_entity_poly.entity_id
_entity_poly.type
_entity_poly.pdbx_seq_one_letter_code
_entity_poly.pdbx_strand_id
1 'polypeptide(L)'
;MISYKELGLVNTRDMFARAIKGGYAIPAFNFNNMEQLQAIVQAAVETKSPVILQVSKGARAYANQTLLRYMAEGAVEYAKELGCEHPEIVLHLDHGDSFETCKSCIDMGFSSVMIDGSHLPYEENVALTKKVVEYAHQFDVTVEGELGVLAG
;
A
#
# COMPACT_ATOMS: atom_id res chain seq x y z
N MET A 1 11.71 -0.37 -13.31
CA MET A 1 11.23 0.01 -11.97
C MET A 1 10.71 1.43 -12.03
N ILE A 2 9.59 1.71 -11.37
CA ILE A 2 8.99 3.04 -11.25
C ILE A 2 8.96 3.37 -9.76
N SER A 3 9.42 4.55 -9.38
CA SER A 3 9.34 4.99 -7.99
C SER A 3 7.91 5.42 -7.66
N TYR A 4 7.41 5.03 -6.48
CA TYR A 4 6.12 5.53 -5.98
C TYR A 4 6.07 7.06 -5.91
N LYS A 5 7.23 7.71 -5.71
CA LYS A 5 7.35 9.18 -5.68
C LYS A 5 7.05 9.82 -7.03
N GLU A 6 7.36 9.13 -8.14
CA GLU A 6 7.00 9.58 -9.48
C GLU A 6 5.49 9.56 -9.73
N LEU A 7 4.76 8.68 -9.01
CA LEU A 7 3.30 8.60 -9.03
C LEU A 7 2.62 9.57 -8.04
N GLY A 8 3.38 10.38 -7.33
CA GLY A 8 2.87 11.30 -6.31
C GLY A 8 2.40 10.63 -5.02
N LEU A 9 2.70 9.36 -4.82
CA LEU A 9 2.35 8.59 -3.63
C LEU A 9 3.31 8.86 -2.47
N VAL A 10 2.87 8.55 -1.24
CA VAL A 10 3.69 8.55 -0.03
C VAL A 10 3.78 7.14 0.55
N ASN A 11 4.78 6.87 1.40
CA ASN A 11 4.83 5.63 2.20
C ASN A 11 4.18 5.82 3.58
N THR A 12 4.10 4.74 4.37
CA THR A 12 3.41 4.78 5.66
C THR A 12 4.23 5.35 6.81
N ARG A 13 5.54 5.60 6.65
CA ARG A 13 6.46 5.93 7.77
C ARG A 13 6.02 7.15 8.57
N ASP A 14 5.95 8.32 7.93
CA ASP A 14 5.63 9.57 8.62
C ASP A 14 4.17 9.62 9.02
N MET A 15 3.30 9.04 8.21
CA MET A 15 1.86 8.90 8.47
C MET A 15 1.61 8.11 9.76
N PHE A 16 2.24 6.95 9.93
CA PHE A 16 2.11 6.14 11.14
C PHE A 16 2.78 6.79 12.35
N ALA A 17 3.91 7.46 12.19
CA ALA A 17 4.54 8.19 13.29
C ALA A 17 3.61 9.28 13.85
N ARG A 18 2.91 10.01 12.99
CA ARG A 18 1.90 11.00 13.39
C ARG A 18 0.68 10.35 14.05
N ALA A 19 0.19 9.24 13.48
CA ALA A 19 -0.96 8.51 14.01
C ALA A 19 -0.70 7.99 15.43
N ILE A 20 0.45 7.36 15.65
CA ILE A 20 0.87 6.87 16.97
C ILE A 20 0.94 8.02 17.98
N LYS A 21 1.61 9.11 17.60
CA LYS A 21 1.73 10.29 18.48
C LYS A 21 0.39 10.96 18.76
N GLY A 22 -0.50 10.99 17.78
CA GLY A 22 -1.82 11.63 17.86
C GLY A 22 -2.91 10.75 18.45
N GLY A 23 -2.67 9.45 18.62
CA GLY A 23 -3.66 8.49 19.14
C GLY A 23 -4.85 8.27 18.20
N TYR A 24 -4.63 8.26 16.89
CA TYR A 24 -5.66 7.99 15.87
C TYR A 24 -5.24 6.88 14.90
N ALA A 25 -6.21 6.31 14.20
CA ALA A 25 -5.99 5.28 13.18
C ALA A 25 -5.94 5.88 11.76
N ILE A 26 -5.21 5.22 10.86
CA ILE A 26 -5.22 5.51 9.43
C ILE A 26 -6.11 4.46 8.75
N PRO A 27 -7.09 4.87 7.91
CA PRO A 27 -7.93 3.92 7.20
C PRO A 27 -7.17 3.26 6.04
N ALA A 28 -7.38 1.96 5.88
CA ALA A 28 -6.89 1.17 4.77
C ALA A 28 -8.08 0.50 4.07
N PHE A 29 -8.27 0.80 2.78
CA PHE A 29 -9.41 0.31 2.02
C PHE A 29 -8.96 -0.50 0.82
N ASN A 30 -9.46 -1.73 0.71
CA ASN A 30 -9.30 -2.55 -0.49
C ASN A 30 -10.16 -1.99 -1.63
N PHE A 31 -9.59 -1.93 -2.83
CA PHE A 31 -10.33 -1.56 -4.03
C PHE A 31 -10.01 -2.50 -5.18
N ASN A 32 -10.97 -2.69 -6.07
CA ASN A 32 -10.90 -3.59 -7.23
C ASN A 32 -11.28 -2.91 -8.54
N ASN A 33 -11.89 -1.73 -8.47
CA ASN A 33 -12.40 -1.02 -9.63
C ASN A 33 -12.34 0.51 -9.41
N MET A 34 -12.62 1.24 -10.48
CA MET A 34 -12.54 2.70 -10.50
C MET A 34 -13.58 3.35 -9.59
N GLU A 35 -14.79 2.81 -9.51
CA GLU A 35 -15.89 3.37 -8.71
C GLU A 35 -15.57 3.33 -7.21
N GLN A 36 -15.00 2.23 -6.72
CA GLN A 36 -14.51 2.13 -5.35
C GLN A 36 -13.39 3.13 -5.10
N LEU A 37 -12.42 3.23 -6.02
CA LEU A 37 -11.31 4.17 -5.91
C LEU A 37 -11.80 5.60 -5.81
N GLN A 38 -12.72 6.02 -6.68
CA GLN A 38 -13.30 7.36 -6.66
C GLN A 38 -13.96 7.67 -5.31
N ALA A 39 -14.80 6.74 -4.80
CA ALA A 39 -15.46 6.92 -3.52
C ALA A 39 -14.48 7.05 -2.35
N ILE A 40 -13.43 6.24 -2.32
CA ILE A 40 -12.39 6.28 -1.29
C ILE A 40 -11.65 7.63 -1.33
N VAL A 41 -11.23 8.07 -2.52
CA VAL A 41 -10.50 9.34 -2.68
C VAL A 41 -11.37 10.53 -2.30
N GLN A 42 -12.63 10.57 -2.73
CA GLN A 42 -13.57 11.62 -2.35
C GLN A 42 -13.74 11.71 -0.83
N ALA A 43 -13.99 10.57 -0.18
CA ALA A 43 -14.14 10.52 1.29
C ALA A 43 -12.86 10.97 2.00
N ALA A 44 -11.67 10.57 1.52
CA ALA A 44 -10.39 10.99 2.10
C ALA A 44 -10.20 12.52 2.00
N VAL A 45 -10.52 13.12 0.84
CA VAL A 45 -10.44 14.58 0.65
C VAL A 45 -11.46 15.33 1.51
N GLU A 46 -12.71 14.88 1.52
CA GLU A 46 -13.78 15.51 2.33
C GLU A 46 -13.47 15.50 3.83
N THR A 47 -12.87 14.40 4.31
CA THR A 47 -12.51 14.25 5.72
C THR A 47 -11.11 14.79 6.05
N LYS A 48 -10.36 15.27 5.04
CA LYS A 48 -8.96 15.72 5.17
C LYS A 48 -8.07 14.65 5.82
N SER A 49 -8.29 13.41 5.45
CA SER A 49 -7.61 12.24 6.03
C SER A 49 -6.61 11.65 5.05
N PRO A 50 -5.45 11.17 5.54
CA PRO A 50 -4.61 10.28 4.75
C PRO A 50 -5.33 8.95 4.51
N VAL A 51 -4.95 8.22 3.46
CA VAL A 51 -5.58 6.94 3.13
C VAL A 51 -4.57 5.94 2.58
N ILE A 52 -4.77 4.67 2.95
CA ILE A 52 -4.07 3.53 2.37
C ILE A 52 -5.03 2.84 1.39
N LEU A 53 -4.66 2.84 0.12
CA LEU A 53 -5.31 2.08 -0.94
C LEU A 53 -4.71 0.68 -0.98
N GLN A 54 -5.47 -0.32 -0.56
CA GLN A 54 -5.00 -1.72 -0.50
C GLN A 54 -5.40 -2.50 -1.74
N VAL A 55 -4.49 -3.35 -2.19
CA VAL A 55 -4.69 -4.24 -3.32
C VAL A 55 -4.19 -5.62 -2.98
N SER A 56 -5.12 -6.58 -2.91
CA SER A 56 -4.76 -7.99 -2.75
C SER A 56 -4.18 -8.57 -4.04
N LYS A 57 -3.54 -9.73 -3.92
CA LYS A 57 -3.08 -10.52 -5.09
C LYS A 57 -4.23 -10.78 -6.09
N GLY A 58 -5.42 -11.12 -5.58
CA GLY A 58 -6.62 -11.33 -6.40
C GLY A 58 -7.07 -10.06 -7.12
N ALA A 59 -7.09 -8.93 -6.45
CA ALA A 59 -7.43 -7.64 -7.04
C ALA A 59 -6.44 -7.23 -8.15
N ARG A 60 -5.13 -7.47 -7.93
CA ARG A 60 -4.09 -7.26 -8.96
C ARG A 60 -4.31 -8.12 -10.22
N ALA A 61 -4.68 -9.38 -10.04
CA ALA A 61 -4.97 -10.27 -11.16
C ALA A 61 -6.24 -9.83 -11.92
N TYR A 62 -7.26 -9.41 -11.19
CA TYR A 62 -8.53 -8.95 -11.75
C TYR A 62 -8.38 -7.64 -12.55
N ALA A 63 -7.79 -6.61 -11.95
CA ALA A 63 -7.72 -5.27 -12.53
C ALA A 63 -6.55 -5.08 -13.50
N ASN A 64 -5.61 -6.00 -13.57
CA ASN A 64 -4.33 -5.86 -14.27
C ASN A 64 -3.39 -4.84 -13.62
N GLN A 65 -2.17 -5.25 -13.37
CA GLN A 65 -1.19 -4.44 -12.62
C GLN A 65 -0.82 -3.11 -13.32
N THR A 66 -0.82 -3.05 -14.66
CA THR A 66 -0.56 -1.81 -15.39
C THR A 66 -1.68 -0.80 -15.18
N LEU A 67 -2.95 -1.25 -15.26
CA LEU A 67 -4.09 -0.40 -15.01
C LEU A 67 -4.12 0.09 -13.56
N LEU A 68 -3.82 -0.78 -12.58
CA LEU A 68 -3.75 -0.38 -11.17
C LEU A 68 -2.74 0.75 -10.92
N ARG A 69 -1.59 0.71 -11.57
CA ARG A 69 -0.60 1.78 -11.45
C ARG A 69 -1.16 3.12 -11.93
N TYR A 70 -1.78 3.15 -13.12
CA TYR A 70 -2.39 4.38 -13.63
C TYR A 70 -3.61 4.82 -12.81
N MET A 71 -4.35 3.89 -12.23
CA MET A 71 -5.42 4.21 -11.29
C MET A 71 -4.86 4.85 -10.02
N ALA A 72 -3.74 4.38 -9.48
CA ALA A 72 -3.12 4.97 -8.29
C ALA A 72 -2.55 6.37 -8.57
N GLU A 73 -1.89 6.57 -9.72
CA GLU A 73 -1.45 7.89 -10.19
C GLU A 73 -2.65 8.81 -10.39
N GLY A 74 -3.69 8.33 -11.06
CA GLY A 74 -4.95 9.06 -11.26
C GLY A 74 -5.65 9.41 -9.95
N ALA A 75 -5.56 8.58 -8.92
CA ALA A 75 -6.12 8.87 -7.60
C ALA A 75 -5.46 10.10 -6.96
N VAL A 76 -4.14 10.25 -7.10
CA VAL A 76 -3.41 11.43 -6.62
C VAL A 76 -3.85 12.70 -7.35
N GLU A 77 -3.92 12.65 -8.67
CA GLU A 77 -4.36 13.80 -9.47
C GLU A 77 -5.82 14.15 -9.19
N TYR A 78 -6.69 13.15 -9.08
CA TYR A 78 -8.09 13.35 -8.72
C TYR A 78 -8.27 14.00 -7.35
N ALA A 79 -7.48 13.60 -6.36
CA ALA A 79 -7.49 14.26 -5.04
C ALA A 79 -7.10 15.75 -5.14
N LYS A 80 -6.14 16.11 -6.01
CA LYS A 80 -5.77 17.50 -6.27
C LYS A 80 -6.90 18.28 -6.95
N GLU A 81 -7.57 17.69 -7.94
CA GLU A 81 -8.75 18.29 -8.59
C GLU A 81 -9.88 18.58 -7.59
N LEU A 82 -10.02 17.74 -6.57
CA LEU A 82 -10.99 17.93 -5.48
C LEU A 82 -10.53 18.97 -4.42
N GLY A 83 -9.35 19.59 -4.61
CA GLY A 83 -8.85 20.66 -3.76
C GLY A 83 -7.87 20.22 -2.67
N CYS A 84 -7.37 18.98 -2.70
CA CYS A 84 -6.30 18.54 -1.80
C CYS A 84 -4.93 18.85 -2.42
N GLU A 85 -4.25 19.91 -1.98
CA GLU A 85 -2.95 20.32 -2.54
C GLU A 85 -1.84 19.27 -2.33
N HIS A 86 -1.91 18.56 -1.20
CA HIS A 86 -0.90 17.56 -0.80
C HIS A 86 -1.56 16.24 -0.41
N PRO A 87 -2.01 15.42 -1.38
CA PRO A 87 -2.62 14.12 -1.08
C PRO A 87 -1.65 13.18 -0.38
N GLU A 88 -2.05 12.61 0.74
CA GLU A 88 -1.30 11.56 1.45
C GLU A 88 -1.95 10.20 1.14
N ILE A 89 -1.63 9.66 -0.02
CA ILE A 89 -2.15 8.38 -0.53
C ILE A 89 -1.02 7.37 -0.59
N VAL A 90 -1.22 6.22 0.05
CA VAL A 90 -0.35 5.04 0.01
C VAL A 90 -0.97 4.00 -0.91
N LEU A 91 -0.17 3.39 -1.79
CA LEU A 91 -0.55 2.18 -2.51
C LEU A 91 0.12 0.98 -1.84
N HIS A 92 -0.67 0.07 -1.30
CA HIS A 92 -0.24 -1.03 -0.46
C HIS A 92 -0.62 -2.40 -1.02
N LEU A 93 0.34 -3.34 -1.04
CA LEU A 93 0.06 -4.75 -1.27
C LEU A 93 -0.47 -5.39 0.02
N ASP A 94 -1.69 -5.92 -0.05
CA ASP A 94 -2.38 -6.61 1.03
C ASP A 94 -2.17 -8.12 0.91
N HIS A 95 -1.62 -8.76 1.95
CA HIS A 95 -1.28 -10.18 2.01
C HIS A 95 -0.47 -10.72 0.81
N GLY A 96 0.74 -10.19 0.63
CA GLY A 96 1.70 -10.75 -0.33
C GLY A 96 2.15 -12.15 0.10
N ASP A 97 2.12 -13.09 -0.83
CA ASP A 97 2.37 -14.52 -0.59
C ASP A 97 3.83 -14.94 -0.82
N SER A 98 4.66 -14.08 -1.36
CA SER A 98 6.05 -14.38 -1.70
C SER A 98 6.90 -13.12 -1.84
N PHE A 99 8.22 -13.30 -1.74
CA PHE A 99 9.17 -12.24 -2.05
C PHE A 99 8.98 -11.69 -3.47
N GLU A 100 8.74 -12.56 -4.45
CA GLU A 100 8.56 -12.20 -5.86
C GLU A 100 7.33 -11.32 -6.06
N THR A 101 6.23 -11.61 -5.35
CA THR A 101 5.02 -10.78 -5.35
C THR A 101 5.30 -9.40 -4.77
N CYS A 102 5.94 -9.31 -3.61
CA CYS A 102 6.33 -8.04 -3.00
C CYS A 102 7.27 -7.25 -3.90
N LYS A 103 8.32 -7.91 -4.42
CA LYS A 103 9.27 -7.30 -5.36
C LYS A 103 8.57 -6.74 -6.59
N SER A 104 7.67 -7.51 -7.21
CA SER A 104 6.90 -7.07 -8.38
C SER A 104 6.06 -5.82 -8.08
N CYS A 105 5.45 -5.73 -6.90
CA CYS A 105 4.69 -4.55 -6.48
C CYS A 105 5.61 -3.33 -6.31
N ILE A 106 6.74 -3.49 -5.62
CA ILE A 106 7.73 -2.42 -5.43
C ILE A 106 8.24 -1.89 -6.77
N ASP A 107 8.60 -2.80 -7.70
CA ASP A 107 9.09 -2.45 -9.04
C ASP A 107 8.05 -1.67 -9.87
N MET A 108 6.78 -1.78 -9.51
CA MET A 108 5.65 -1.11 -10.16
C MET A 108 5.19 0.19 -9.48
N GLY A 109 5.84 0.61 -8.41
CA GLY A 109 5.53 1.86 -7.73
C GLY A 109 4.60 1.74 -6.52
N PHE A 110 4.45 0.55 -5.93
CA PHE A 110 3.83 0.44 -4.61
C PHE A 110 4.72 1.09 -3.55
N SER A 111 4.13 1.88 -2.67
CA SER A 111 4.84 2.60 -1.60
C SER A 111 4.87 1.85 -0.28
N SER A 112 4.11 0.75 -0.18
CA SER A 112 4.06 -0.15 0.96
C SER A 112 3.69 -1.57 0.50
N VAL A 113 4.23 -2.58 1.15
CA VAL A 113 3.90 -3.98 0.89
C VAL A 113 3.77 -4.76 2.20
N MET A 114 2.83 -5.68 2.27
CA MET A 114 2.75 -6.67 3.32
C MET A 114 3.24 -8.02 2.78
N ILE A 115 4.10 -8.69 3.55
CA ILE A 115 4.48 -10.08 3.35
C ILE A 115 3.83 -10.92 4.44
N ASP A 116 3.00 -11.87 4.05
CA ASP A 116 2.32 -12.76 4.97
C ASP A 116 3.01 -14.13 5.04
N GLY A 117 3.91 -14.25 6.01
CA GLY A 117 4.59 -15.50 6.36
C GLY A 117 3.98 -16.17 7.60
N SER A 118 2.80 -15.75 8.06
CA SER A 118 2.19 -16.18 9.32
C SER A 118 1.94 -17.70 9.41
N HIS A 119 1.76 -18.37 8.26
CA HIS A 119 1.59 -19.82 8.14
C HIS A 119 2.91 -20.61 8.23
N LEU A 120 4.05 -19.93 8.16
CA LEU A 120 5.38 -20.54 8.25
C LEU A 120 5.83 -20.68 9.73
N PRO A 121 6.79 -21.56 10.02
CA PRO A 121 7.51 -21.51 11.28
C PRO A 121 8.11 -20.12 11.54
N TYR A 122 8.14 -19.69 12.80
CA TYR A 122 8.56 -18.34 13.19
C TYR A 122 9.88 -17.88 12.53
N GLU A 123 10.92 -18.71 12.57
CA GLU A 123 12.23 -18.38 12.00
C GLU A 123 12.19 -18.22 10.47
N GLU A 124 11.34 -19.00 9.79
CA GLU A 124 11.14 -18.89 8.35
C GLU A 124 10.35 -17.61 8.00
N ASN A 125 9.33 -17.26 8.79
CA ASN A 125 8.60 -15.99 8.66
C ASN A 125 9.55 -14.80 8.85
N VAL A 126 10.40 -14.83 9.88
CA VAL A 126 11.42 -13.80 10.11
C VAL A 126 12.38 -13.67 8.93
N ALA A 127 12.87 -14.80 8.41
CA ALA A 127 13.81 -14.82 7.28
C ALA A 127 13.17 -14.27 6.00
N LEU A 128 11.91 -14.65 5.71
CA LEU A 128 11.15 -14.16 4.55
C LEU A 128 10.87 -12.66 4.67
N THR A 129 10.38 -12.21 5.81
CA THR A 129 10.10 -10.79 6.07
C THR A 129 11.37 -9.95 5.95
N LYS A 130 12.49 -10.41 6.53
CA LYS A 130 13.79 -9.75 6.41
C LYS A 130 14.22 -9.59 4.95
N LYS A 131 14.08 -10.64 4.14
CA LYS A 131 14.42 -10.60 2.71
C LYS A 131 13.62 -9.51 1.97
N VAL A 132 12.32 -9.38 2.27
CA VAL A 132 11.47 -8.34 1.68
C VAL A 132 11.90 -6.95 2.15
N VAL A 133 12.18 -6.78 3.46
CA VAL A 133 12.66 -5.52 4.05
C VAL A 133 13.97 -5.07 3.41
N GLU A 134 14.94 -5.96 3.26
CA GLU A 134 16.24 -5.65 2.65
C GLU A 134 16.11 -5.17 1.20
N TYR A 135 15.13 -5.68 0.47
CA TYR A 135 14.83 -5.20 -0.88
C TYR A 135 14.06 -3.86 -0.86
N ALA A 136 12.97 -3.80 -0.11
CA ALA A 136 12.05 -2.66 -0.09
C ALA A 136 12.73 -1.36 0.39
N HIS A 137 13.58 -1.45 1.41
CA HIS A 137 14.24 -0.29 2.00
C HIS A 137 15.27 0.37 1.08
N GLN A 138 15.76 -0.32 0.04
CA GLN A 138 16.59 0.30 -0.99
C GLN A 138 15.83 1.37 -1.79
N PHE A 139 14.50 1.30 -1.80
CA PHE A 139 13.60 2.19 -2.54
C PHE A 139 12.71 3.03 -1.62
N ASP A 140 13.00 3.05 -0.31
CA ASP A 140 12.20 3.77 0.70
C ASP A 140 10.74 3.29 0.79
N VAL A 141 10.48 2.02 0.44
CA VAL A 141 9.16 1.37 0.53
C VAL A 141 9.01 0.74 1.91
N THR A 142 7.85 0.94 2.55
CA THR A 142 7.56 0.37 3.88
C THR A 142 7.09 -1.08 3.77
N VAL A 143 7.40 -1.89 4.80
CA VAL A 143 7.05 -3.31 4.84
C VAL A 143 6.25 -3.60 6.10
N GLU A 144 5.17 -4.34 5.93
CA GLU A 144 4.36 -4.95 6.98
C GLU A 144 4.63 -6.46 7.02
N GLY A 145 4.70 -7.04 8.20
CA GLY A 145 4.77 -8.48 8.41
C GLY A 145 3.63 -8.94 9.31
N GLU A 146 3.28 -10.22 9.24
CA GLU A 146 2.23 -10.81 10.08
C GLU A 146 2.80 -11.85 11.02
N LEU A 147 2.38 -11.78 12.28
CA LEU A 147 2.74 -12.73 13.33
C LEU A 147 1.47 -13.37 13.92
N GLY A 148 1.42 -14.69 13.83
CA GLY A 148 0.22 -15.46 14.21
C GLY A 148 -0.78 -15.57 13.04
N VAL A 149 -1.55 -16.66 13.03
CA VAL A 149 -2.54 -16.93 11.98
C VAL A 149 -3.89 -16.41 12.42
N LEU A 150 -4.47 -15.50 11.63
CA LEU A 150 -5.87 -15.10 11.77
C LEU A 150 -6.72 -16.04 10.93
N ALA A 151 -7.64 -16.73 11.57
CA ALA A 151 -8.62 -17.58 10.88
C ALA A 151 -9.58 -16.67 10.09
N GLY A 152 -9.48 -16.76 8.78
CA GLY A 152 -10.36 -16.09 7.82
C GLY A 152 -11.37 -17.03 7.22
#